data_f59a848be6cb07de14708a70fcd42cd1
#
_entry.id   f59a848be6cb07de14708a70fcd42cd1
#
_cell.length_a   1.000
_cell.length_b   1.000
_cell.length_c   1.000
_cell.angle_alpha   90.00
_cell.angle_beta   90.00
_cell.angle_gamma   90.00
#
_symmetry.space_group_name_H-M   'P 1'
#
loop_
_entity.id
_entity.type
_entity.pdbx_description
1 polymer ?
#
loop_
_entity_poly.entity_id
_entity_poly.type
_entity_poly.pdbx_seq_one_letter_code
_entity_poly.pdbx_strand_id
1 'polypeptide(L)'
;MRNLVLFTSMILSFWGCSSDKDFGGLENIGWNEKPLQITTRILTTKSTNFIQEFKEGSMLGLQITSGTVDDLYNGISTYKNVSVKAYRVNGKIRWQQSPEVILDSNEATIYAYYPSQEDINFNARQIPVKLAPNALETDDYMYGTHAIGQKAVNSTSPLVLLSMNHALSLISFQLNLSKGKTGAFIISSVQVGNKPGGTTLVSEGTLDITTGDIIGSTARSTSASTVLSLTNPVTLINEKYCDPMRLMVIPPSGTIGTGNVETLFTINGETYKFDIPANTQWEKGKKYLYKLSFNGRSLQLRDVSITDWLPGNDEGLIGNIM
;
A
#
# COMPACT_ATOMS: atom_id res chain seq x y z
N MET A 1 6.66 -30.98 -82.12
CA MET A 1 6.69 -31.79 -80.90
C MET A 1 6.96 -30.86 -79.71
N ARG A 2 5.92 -30.35 -79.05
CA ARG A 2 6.02 -29.53 -77.83
C ARG A 2 4.83 -29.94 -76.92
N ASN A 3 5.16 -30.65 -75.86
CA ASN A 3 4.19 -31.11 -74.88
C ASN A 3 3.77 -29.91 -74.01
N LEU A 4 2.47 -29.66 -73.98
CA LEU A 4 1.79 -28.71 -73.13
C LEU A 4 1.38 -29.46 -71.85
N VAL A 5 1.95 -29.16 -70.72
CA VAL A 5 1.59 -29.71 -69.42
C VAL A 5 0.56 -28.74 -68.79
N LEU A 6 -0.68 -29.19 -68.66
CA LEU A 6 -1.72 -28.51 -67.86
C LEU A 6 -1.47 -28.78 -66.39
N PHE A 7 -1.28 -27.69 -65.61
CA PHE A 7 -1.36 -27.75 -64.15
C PHE A 7 -2.81 -27.52 -63.71
N THR A 8 -3.42 -28.58 -63.21
CA THR A 8 -4.73 -28.50 -62.56
C THR A 8 -4.51 -28.10 -61.09
N SER A 9 -4.95 -26.89 -60.75
CA SER A 9 -4.94 -26.38 -59.36
C SER A 9 -6.09 -27.03 -58.58
N MET A 10 -5.73 -27.90 -57.64
CA MET A 10 -6.66 -28.56 -56.72
C MET A 10 -6.80 -27.69 -55.46
N ILE A 11 -7.94 -26.97 -55.36
CA ILE A 11 -8.27 -26.24 -54.15
C ILE A 11 -8.76 -27.24 -53.10
N LEU A 12 -7.91 -27.51 -52.09
CA LEU A 12 -8.27 -28.25 -50.89
C LEU A 12 -8.96 -27.24 -49.92
N SER A 13 -10.27 -27.35 -49.84
CA SER A 13 -11.04 -26.73 -48.76
C SER A 13 -10.84 -27.54 -47.47
N PHE A 14 -10.03 -27.02 -46.55
CA PHE A 14 -9.97 -27.54 -45.21
C PHE A 14 -11.24 -27.08 -44.44
N TRP A 15 -12.16 -28.00 -44.28
CA TRP A 15 -13.13 -27.90 -43.20
C TRP A 15 -12.43 -28.32 -41.91
N GLY A 16 -11.98 -27.33 -41.16
CA GLY A 16 -11.56 -27.52 -39.77
C GLY A 16 -12.81 -27.71 -38.92
N CYS A 17 -13.10 -28.91 -38.47
CA CYS A 17 -13.91 -29.16 -37.30
C CYS A 17 -13.14 -28.60 -36.11
N SER A 18 -13.54 -27.44 -35.60
CA SER A 18 -13.21 -27.03 -34.25
C SER A 18 -14.08 -27.84 -33.30
N SER A 19 -13.46 -28.77 -32.56
CA SER A 19 -14.09 -29.37 -31.40
C SER A 19 -14.33 -28.28 -30.39
N ASP A 20 -15.57 -27.84 -30.25
CA ASP A 20 -16.01 -27.06 -29.11
C ASP A 20 -15.74 -27.84 -27.84
N LYS A 21 -14.72 -27.45 -27.11
CA LYS A 21 -14.64 -27.78 -25.69
C LYS A 21 -15.60 -26.82 -25.02
N ASP A 22 -16.70 -27.35 -24.54
CA ASP A 22 -17.63 -26.73 -23.64
C ASP A 22 -16.86 -26.07 -22.47
N PHE A 23 -16.59 -24.77 -22.59
CA PHE A 23 -16.42 -23.89 -21.46
C PHE A 23 -17.84 -23.58 -20.96
N GLY A 24 -18.33 -24.42 -20.04
CA GLY A 24 -19.57 -24.17 -19.35
C GLY A 24 -19.55 -22.79 -18.71
N GLY A 25 -20.51 -21.94 -19.07
CA GLY A 25 -20.85 -20.74 -18.32
C GLY A 25 -20.72 -19.39 -19.01
N LEU A 26 -20.88 -19.30 -20.34
CA LEU A 26 -21.20 -18.02 -20.99
C LEU A 26 -22.64 -18.04 -21.51
N GLU A 27 -23.61 -18.25 -20.60
CA GLU A 27 -25.00 -18.00 -20.92
C GLU A 27 -25.27 -16.48 -20.94
N ASN A 28 -25.48 -15.96 -22.15
CA ASN A 28 -26.06 -14.63 -22.46
C ASN A 28 -25.45 -13.42 -21.75
N ILE A 29 -24.22 -13.05 -22.11
CA ILE A 29 -23.81 -11.65 -21.93
C ILE A 29 -24.68 -10.83 -22.87
N GLY A 30 -25.64 -10.08 -22.32
CA GLY A 30 -26.49 -9.18 -23.09
C GLY A 30 -25.62 -8.22 -23.90
N TRP A 31 -26.11 -7.78 -25.07
CA TRP A 31 -25.36 -6.91 -26.02
C TRP A 31 -24.85 -5.60 -25.40
N ASN A 32 -25.24 -5.29 -24.14
CA ASN A 32 -24.89 -4.09 -23.39
C ASN A 32 -24.00 -4.38 -22.16
N GLU A 33 -23.46 -5.58 -21.99
CA GLU A 33 -22.61 -5.94 -20.86
C GLU A 33 -21.14 -5.91 -21.26
N LYS A 34 -20.27 -5.40 -20.37
CA LYS A 34 -18.81 -5.34 -20.59
C LYS A 34 -18.05 -5.60 -19.31
N PRO A 35 -16.89 -6.27 -19.40
CA PRO A 35 -16.02 -6.43 -18.25
C PRO A 35 -15.47 -5.10 -17.75
N LEU A 36 -15.42 -4.93 -16.42
CA LEU A 36 -14.79 -3.78 -15.77
C LEU A 36 -13.30 -3.73 -16.13
N GLN A 37 -12.82 -2.58 -16.55
CA GLN A 37 -11.41 -2.32 -16.80
C GLN A 37 -10.83 -1.48 -15.67
N ILE A 38 -9.67 -1.85 -15.17
CA ILE A 38 -9.06 -1.21 -14.00
C ILE A 38 -7.72 -0.60 -14.38
N THR A 39 -7.53 0.64 -13.99
CA THR A 39 -6.25 1.33 -13.92
C THR A 39 -6.11 1.93 -12.53
N THR A 40 -4.91 1.89 -11.97
CA THR A 40 -4.62 2.46 -10.66
C THR A 40 -3.63 3.60 -10.77
N ARG A 41 -3.80 4.59 -9.91
CA ARG A 41 -2.74 5.53 -9.54
C ARG A 41 -2.70 5.64 -8.03
N ILE A 42 -1.52 5.79 -7.49
CA ILE A 42 -1.34 6.21 -6.10
C ILE A 42 -1.29 7.72 -6.12
N LEU A 43 -2.07 8.39 -5.28
CA LEU A 43 -2.13 9.85 -5.30
C LEU A 43 -0.78 10.44 -4.92
N THR A 44 -0.22 11.26 -5.83
CA THR A 44 1.12 11.83 -5.72
C THR A 44 1.09 13.32 -6.00
N THR A 45 1.91 14.11 -5.30
CA THR A 45 2.46 15.35 -5.82
C THR A 45 3.93 15.11 -6.09
N LYS A 46 4.38 15.47 -7.26
CA LYS A 46 5.71 15.28 -7.87
C LYS A 46 6.86 14.96 -6.89
N SER A 47 7.29 13.71 -6.81
CA SER A 47 8.67 13.31 -6.53
C SER A 47 8.86 11.78 -6.46
N THR A 48 10.06 11.31 -6.71
CA THR A 48 10.46 9.93 -6.98
C THR A 48 10.78 9.11 -5.72
N ASN A 49 10.31 7.85 -5.60
CA ASN A 49 10.75 6.72 -4.76
C ASN A 49 9.88 6.20 -3.61
N PHE A 50 8.55 6.10 -3.76
CA PHE A 50 7.74 5.09 -3.08
C PHE A 50 6.80 4.45 -4.10
N ILE A 51 6.03 3.41 -3.73
CA ILE A 51 5.22 2.64 -4.69
C ILE A 51 4.53 3.59 -5.68
N GLN A 52 5.26 3.94 -6.74
CA GLN A 52 4.71 4.76 -7.83
C GLN A 52 3.75 3.93 -8.66
N GLU A 53 3.97 2.61 -8.62
CA GLU A 53 3.14 1.60 -9.28
C GLU A 53 3.10 0.36 -8.40
N PHE A 54 1.94 -0.28 -8.36
CA PHE A 54 1.85 -1.62 -7.80
C PHE A 54 2.81 -2.54 -8.55
N LYS A 55 3.47 -3.43 -7.81
CA LYS A 55 4.36 -4.43 -8.41
C LYS A 55 3.54 -5.56 -9.01
N GLU A 56 4.14 -6.28 -9.95
CA GLU A 56 3.61 -7.56 -10.38
C GLU A 56 3.41 -8.50 -9.18
N GLY A 57 2.25 -9.16 -9.13
CA GLY A 57 1.84 -9.97 -8.00
C GLY A 57 1.10 -9.22 -6.89
N SER A 58 1.10 -7.88 -6.87
CA SER A 58 0.25 -7.13 -5.92
C SER A 58 -1.21 -7.51 -6.08
N MET A 59 -1.94 -7.59 -4.95
CA MET A 59 -3.35 -7.98 -4.93
C MET A 59 -4.19 -6.92 -4.23
N LEU A 60 -5.20 -6.39 -4.94
CA LEU A 60 -6.22 -5.50 -4.40
C LEU A 60 -7.49 -6.30 -4.07
N GLY A 61 -8.22 -5.87 -3.05
CA GLY A 61 -9.61 -6.22 -2.86
C GLY A 61 -10.50 -5.12 -3.39
N LEU A 62 -11.56 -5.47 -4.13
CA LEU A 62 -12.55 -4.51 -4.60
C LEU A 62 -13.94 -4.82 -4.06
N GLN A 63 -14.67 -3.77 -3.77
CA GLN A 63 -16.10 -3.80 -3.58
C GLN A 63 -16.77 -3.00 -4.68
N ILE A 64 -17.70 -3.62 -5.38
CA ILE A 64 -18.45 -3.01 -6.47
C ILE A 64 -19.87 -2.74 -5.99
N THR A 65 -20.29 -1.48 -6.02
CA THR A 65 -21.58 -1.02 -5.50
C THR A 65 -22.37 -0.22 -6.52
N SER A 66 -23.66 -0.08 -6.30
CA SER A 66 -24.55 0.76 -7.12
C SER A 66 -24.59 2.24 -6.69
N GLY A 67 -23.79 2.62 -5.70
CA GLY A 67 -23.80 3.99 -5.14
C GLY A 67 -23.04 4.04 -3.83
N THR A 68 -23.71 3.79 -2.72
CA THR A 68 -23.04 3.66 -1.41
C THR A 68 -22.37 2.28 -1.30
N VAL A 69 -21.41 2.16 -0.40
CA VAL A 69 -20.67 0.91 -0.20
C VAL A 69 -21.53 -0.24 0.30
N ASP A 70 -22.70 0.05 0.87
CA ASP A 70 -23.66 -0.94 1.40
C ASP A 70 -24.57 -1.54 0.30
N ASP A 71 -24.66 -0.88 -0.84
CA ASP A 71 -25.55 -1.29 -1.94
C ASP A 71 -24.75 -2.03 -3.02
N LEU A 72 -24.75 -3.36 -2.96
CA LEU A 72 -24.05 -4.18 -3.94
C LEU A 72 -24.57 -3.96 -5.35
N TYR A 73 -23.64 -3.87 -6.29
CA TYR A 73 -23.95 -3.76 -7.70
C TYR A 73 -24.81 -4.94 -8.16
N ASN A 74 -26.03 -4.62 -8.61
CA ASN A 74 -27.05 -5.58 -9.04
C ASN A 74 -27.35 -6.68 -8.00
N GLY A 75 -27.05 -6.46 -6.70
CA GLY A 75 -27.25 -7.45 -5.65
C GLY A 75 -26.29 -8.65 -5.71
N ILE A 76 -25.25 -8.60 -6.51
CA ILE A 76 -24.32 -9.73 -6.74
C ILE A 76 -23.38 -9.89 -5.54
N SER A 77 -23.58 -10.93 -4.74
CA SER A 77 -22.84 -11.13 -3.48
C SER A 77 -21.33 -11.31 -3.65
N THR A 78 -20.89 -11.87 -4.78
CA THR A 78 -19.46 -12.06 -5.07
C THR A 78 -18.72 -10.75 -5.30
N TYR A 79 -19.43 -9.66 -5.57
CA TYR A 79 -18.84 -8.33 -5.78
C TYR A 79 -18.52 -7.59 -4.48
N LYS A 80 -18.75 -8.21 -3.33
CA LYS A 80 -18.32 -7.70 -2.01
C LYS A 80 -16.81 -7.65 -1.85
N ASN A 81 -16.10 -8.63 -2.42
CA ASN A 81 -14.67 -8.77 -2.25
C ASN A 81 -14.05 -9.46 -3.49
N VAL A 82 -13.97 -8.71 -4.56
CA VAL A 82 -13.33 -9.20 -5.79
C VAL A 82 -11.82 -9.09 -5.63
N SER A 83 -11.12 -10.22 -5.74
CA SER A 83 -9.65 -10.21 -5.76
C SER A 83 -9.12 -9.77 -7.12
N VAL A 84 -8.14 -8.88 -7.11
CA VAL A 84 -7.57 -8.31 -8.35
C VAL A 84 -6.06 -8.37 -8.29
N LYS A 85 -5.45 -9.17 -9.17
CA LYS A 85 -4.01 -9.40 -9.21
C LYS A 85 -3.33 -8.60 -10.31
N ALA A 86 -2.20 -7.99 -9.96
CA ALA A 86 -1.36 -7.24 -10.90
C ALA A 86 -0.48 -8.17 -11.74
N TYR A 87 -0.45 -7.94 -13.04
CA TYR A 87 0.45 -8.58 -14.00
C TYR A 87 1.20 -7.53 -14.80
N ARG A 88 2.41 -7.87 -15.22
CA ARG A 88 3.18 -7.00 -16.12
C ARG A 88 3.05 -7.49 -17.57
N VAL A 89 2.47 -6.63 -18.41
CA VAL A 89 2.32 -6.89 -19.85
C VAL A 89 2.94 -5.72 -20.61
N ASN A 90 3.94 -6.00 -21.44
CA ASN A 90 4.67 -4.97 -22.21
C ASN A 90 5.17 -3.80 -21.34
N GLY A 91 5.74 -4.13 -20.16
CA GLY A 91 6.27 -3.15 -19.21
C GLY A 91 5.23 -2.40 -18.37
N LYS A 92 3.92 -2.59 -18.59
CA LYS A 92 2.84 -1.92 -17.86
C LYS A 92 2.09 -2.91 -16.96
N ILE A 93 1.65 -2.43 -15.80
CA ILE A 93 0.77 -3.18 -14.91
C ILE A 93 -0.63 -3.28 -15.53
N ARG A 94 -1.17 -4.49 -15.52
CA ARG A 94 -2.54 -4.85 -15.87
C ARG A 94 -3.15 -5.60 -14.71
N TRP A 95 -4.46 -5.52 -14.56
CA TRP A 95 -5.19 -6.10 -13.45
C TRP A 95 -6.12 -7.22 -13.94
N GLN A 96 -6.01 -8.38 -13.31
CA GLN A 96 -6.92 -9.50 -13.55
C GLN A 96 -7.82 -9.70 -12.35
N GLN A 97 -9.12 -9.74 -12.59
CA GLN A 97 -10.16 -9.90 -11.58
C GLN A 97 -10.49 -11.37 -11.35
N SER A 98 -10.88 -11.71 -10.14
CA SER A 98 -11.42 -13.01 -9.78
C SER A 98 -12.46 -12.82 -8.65
N PRO A 99 -13.78 -13.03 -8.94
CA PRO A 99 -14.39 -13.25 -10.25
C PRO A 99 -14.27 -12.03 -11.18
N GLU A 100 -14.49 -12.22 -12.46
CA GLU A 100 -14.61 -11.12 -13.41
C GLU A 100 -15.87 -10.29 -13.09
N VAL A 101 -15.74 -8.98 -13.10
CA VAL A 101 -16.84 -8.05 -12.85
C VAL A 101 -17.44 -7.62 -14.20
N ILE A 102 -18.69 -7.95 -14.40
CA ILE A 102 -19.44 -7.60 -15.60
C ILE A 102 -20.35 -6.43 -15.30
N LEU A 103 -20.20 -5.35 -16.07
CA LEU A 103 -20.99 -4.14 -15.97
C LEU A 103 -22.11 -4.14 -17.01
N ASP A 104 -23.30 -3.73 -16.61
CA ASP A 104 -24.43 -3.43 -17.49
C ASP A 104 -24.61 -1.91 -17.66
N SER A 105 -25.81 -1.45 -17.97
CA SER A 105 -26.14 -0.03 -18.13
C SER A 105 -26.20 0.74 -16.80
N ASN A 106 -26.32 0.04 -15.67
CA ASN A 106 -26.36 0.67 -14.35
C ASN A 106 -25.01 1.23 -13.97
N GLU A 107 -25.00 2.32 -13.19
CA GLU A 107 -23.77 2.92 -12.69
C GLU A 107 -23.19 2.12 -11.52
N ALA A 108 -21.90 1.78 -11.57
CA ALA A 108 -21.15 1.14 -10.53
C ALA A 108 -20.12 2.10 -9.91
N THR A 109 -20.03 2.08 -8.57
CA THR A 109 -18.95 2.70 -7.81
C THR A 109 -18.02 1.61 -7.29
N ILE A 110 -16.72 1.81 -7.47
CA ILE A 110 -15.68 0.85 -7.09
C ILE A 110 -14.92 1.39 -5.88
N TYR A 111 -14.92 0.65 -4.79
CA TYR A 111 -14.03 0.87 -3.64
C TYR A 111 -12.92 -0.16 -3.68
N ALA A 112 -11.70 0.27 -3.40
CA ALA A 112 -10.51 -0.57 -3.45
C ALA A 112 -9.72 -0.50 -2.15
N TYR A 113 -9.06 -1.59 -1.80
CA TYR A 113 -8.14 -1.63 -0.68
C TYR A 113 -6.93 -2.53 -0.98
N TYR A 114 -5.84 -2.32 -0.27
CA TYR A 114 -4.60 -3.11 -0.35
C TYR A 114 -4.03 -3.34 1.05
N PRO A 115 -3.45 -4.51 1.32
CA PRO A 115 -3.46 -5.72 0.49
C PRO A 115 -4.84 -6.41 0.50
N SER A 116 -5.14 -7.16 -0.57
CA SER A 116 -6.32 -8.02 -0.62
C SER A 116 -6.25 -9.09 0.47
N GLN A 117 -7.40 -9.41 1.08
CA GLN A 117 -7.54 -10.45 2.09
C GLN A 117 -8.62 -11.44 1.64
N GLU A 118 -8.34 -12.73 1.71
CA GLU A 118 -9.24 -13.77 1.18
C GLU A 118 -10.34 -14.16 2.18
N ASP A 119 -9.99 -14.45 3.43
CA ASP A 119 -10.88 -15.02 4.45
C ASP A 119 -11.43 -13.96 5.43
N ILE A 120 -11.96 -12.86 4.91
CA ILE A 120 -12.60 -11.89 5.77
C ILE A 120 -14.09 -12.14 5.88
N ASN A 121 -14.59 -12.20 7.13
CA ASN A 121 -16.01 -12.04 7.39
C ASN A 121 -16.38 -10.57 7.11
N PHE A 122 -16.62 -10.29 5.85
CA PHE A 122 -16.62 -8.94 5.28
C PHE A 122 -17.89 -8.21 5.72
N ASN A 123 -17.75 -7.34 6.70
CA ASN A 123 -18.69 -6.25 6.88
C ASN A 123 -18.32 -5.16 5.87
N ALA A 124 -19.22 -4.81 4.97
CA ALA A 124 -19.06 -4.10 3.69
C ALA A 124 -18.03 -2.95 3.62
N ARG A 125 -17.50 -2.46 4.72
CA ARG A 125 -16.59 -1.32 4.78
C ARG A 125 -15.25 -1.59 5.45
N GLN A 126 -15.13 -2.66 6.23
CA GLN A 126 -14.03 -2.81 7.19
C GLN A 126 -13.16 -4.00 6.87
N ILE A 127 -11.86 -3.77 6.82
CA ILE A 127 -10.86 -4.82 6.70
C ILE A 127 -9.93 -4.83 7.91
N PRO A 128 -9.46 -6.00 8.36
CA PRO A 128 -8.48 -6.09 9.42
C PRO A 128 -7.15 -5.44 9.03
N VAL A 129 -6.55 -4.73 9.98
CA VAL A 129 -5.20 -4.17 9.87
C VAL A 129 -4.35 -4.74 10.99
N LYS A 130 -3.17 -5.23 10.64
CA LYS A 130 -2.19 -5.71 11.61
C LYS A 130 -0.79 -5.28 11.22
N LEU A 131 -0.11 -4.60 12.13
CA LEU A 131 1.29 -4.23 11.97
C LEU A 131 2.18 -5.36 12.45
N ALA A 132 3.16 -5.74 11.65
CA ALA A 132 4.16 -6.71 12.05
C ALA A 132 5.10 -6.13 13.14
N PRO A 133 5.62 -6.97 14.06
CA PRO A 133 6.69 -6.54 14.97
C PRO A 133 7.94 -6.07 14.23
N ASN A 134 8.29 -6.73 13.13
CA ASN A 134 9.34 -6.29 12.22
C ASN A 134 8.78 -5.28 11.21
N ALA A 135 9.33 -4.08 11.19
CA ALA A 135 8.87 -3.00 10.31
C ALA A 135 8.92 -3.36 8.82
N LEU A 136 9.85 -4.21 8.41
CA LEU A 136 10.01 -4.65 7.02
C LEU A 136 8.92 -5.62 6.55
N GLU A 137 8.19 -6.22 7.48
CA GLU A 137 7.11 -7.18 7.21
C GLU A 137 5.72 -6.55 7.31
N THR A 138 5.65 -5.27 7.65
CA THR A 138 4.37 -4.55 7.70
C THR A 138 3.93 -4.17 6.30
N ASP A 139 2.72 -4.57 5.93
CA ASP A 139 2.10 -4.14 4.67
C ASP A 139 1.74 -2.66 4.71
N ASP A 140 1.86 -2.02 3.55
CA ASP A 140 1.40 -0.65 3.36
C ASP A 140 -0.10 -0.65 3.05
N TYR A 141 -0.92 -0.55 4.09
CA TYR A 141 -2.37 -0.55 3.93
C TYR A 141 -2.85 0.69 3.18
N MET A 142 -3.63 0.45 2.11
CA MET A 142 -4.14 1.51 1.26
C MET A 142 -5.65 1.34 1.03
N TYR A 143 -6.30 2.45 0.72
CA TYR A 143 -7.70 2.52 0.34
C TYR A 143 -7.91 3.51 -0.80
N GLY A 144 -9.00 3.37 -1.54
CA GLY A 144 -9.27 4.27 -2.64
C GLY A 144 -10.58 3.99 -3.34
N THR A 145 -10.89 4.89 -4.25
CA THR A 145 -12.07 4.83 -5.12
C THR A 145 -11.75 5.53 -6.44
N HIS A 146 -12.75 5.87 -7.20
CA HIS A 146 -12.60 6.59 -8.47
C HIS A 146 -11.73 7.84 -8.34
N ALA A 147 -10.96 8.14 -9.37
CA ALA A 147 -10.21 9.39 -9.43
C ALA A 147 -11.15 10.60 -9.34
N ILE A 148 -10.65 11.68 -8.74
CA ILE A 148 -11.40 12.94 -8.62
C ILE A 148 -11.92 13.37 -10.00
N GLY A 149 -13.23 13.62 -10.08
CA GLY A 149 -13.92 14.00 -11.31
C GLY A 149 -14.31 12.83 -12.23
N GLN A 150 -13.88 11.61 -11.94
CA GLN A 150 -14.39 10.44 -12.66
C GLN A 150 -15.77 10.03 -12.12
N LYS A 151 -16.74 9.96 -13.02
CA LYS A 151 -18.09 9.47 -12.71
C LYS A 151 -18.07 7.96 -12.43
N ALA A 152 -19.18 7.45 -11.92
CA ALA A 152 -19.45 6.03 -11.85
C ALA A 152 -19.30 5.37 -13.23
N VAL A 153 -18.93 4.10 -13.26
CA VAL A 153 -18.67 3.35 -14.50
C VAL A 153 -19.85 2.43 -14.81
N ASN A 154 -20.00 2.11 -16.09
CA ASN A 154 -21.00 1.19 -16.59
C ASN A 154 -20.50 0.53 -17.89
N SER A 155 -21.32 -0.27 -18.55
CA SER A 155 -20.95 -0.94 -19.80
C SER A 155 -20.59 0.01 -20.94
N THR A 156 -21.08 1.26 -20.93
CA THR A 156 -20.71 2.27 -21.95
C THR A 156 -19.33 2.86 -21.66
N SER A 157 -18.97 3.00 -20.37
CA SER A 157 -17.68 3.53 -19.90
C SER A 157 -17.10 2.62 -18.81
N PRO A 158 -16.56 1.44 -19.19
CA PRO A 158 -16.19 0.41 -18.21
C PRO A 158 -14.81 0.61 -17.56
N LEU A 159 -14.07 1.65 -17.92
CA LEU A 159 -12.74 1.92 -17.38
C LEU A 159 -12.81 2.73 -16.08
N VAL A 160 -12.35 2.16 -14.97
CA VAL A 160 -12.14 2.90 -13.72
C VAL A 160 -10.65 3.23 -13.53
N LEU A 161 -10.37 4.47 -13.15
CA LEU A 161 -9.09 4.90 -12.61
C LEU A 161 -9.19 4.99 -11.09
N LEU A 162 -8.65 4.01 -10.38
CA LEU A 162 -8.62 3.99 -8.93
C LEU A 162 -7.51 4.88 -8.38
N SER A 163 -7.88 5.82 -7.52
CA SER A 163 -6.94 6.68 -6.78
C SER A 163 -6.73 6.10 -5.38
N MET A 164 -5.54 5.56 -5.13
CA MET A 164 -5.19 4.90 -3.88
C MET A 164 -4.45 5.85 -2.94
N ASN A 165 -4.76 5.78 -1.65
CA ASN A 165 -4.19 6.58 -0.57
C ASN A 165 -3.60 5.65 0.50
N HIS A 166 -2.51 6.05 1.15
CA HIS A 166 -1.99 5.34 2.32
C HIS A 166 -2.90 5.54 3.54
N ALA A 167 -3.20 4.48 4.26
CA ALA A 167 -4.00 4.52 5.49
C ALA A 167 -3.13 4.63 6.76
N LEU A 168 -1.85 4.33 6.67
CA LEU A 168 -0.88 4.44 7.77
C LEU A 168 -0.18 5.81 7.78
N SER A 169 0.55 6.10 8.85
CA SER A 169 1.54 7.18 8.93
C SER A 169 2.94 6.62 8.75
N LEU A 170 3.79 7.32 7.98
CA LEU A 170 5.19 6.97 7.82
C LEU A 170 6.07 7.80 8.76
N ILE A 171 6.72 7.15 9.70
CA ILE A 171 7.64 7.77 10.66
C ILE A 171 9.08 7.50 10.20
N SER A 172 9.86 8.56 10.08
CA SER A 172 11.22 8.49 9.57
C SER A 172 12.20 9.19 10.51
N PHE A 173 13.38 8.64 10.65
CA PHE A 173 14.46 9.19 11.46
C PHE A 173 15.73 9.32 10.65
N GLN A 174 16.37 10.48 10.75
CA GLN A 174 17.74 10.73 10.28
C GLN A 174 18.61 11.16 11.45
N LEU A 175 19.73 10.52 11.62
CA LEU A 175 20.69 10.85 12.67
C LEU A 175 22.00 11.35 12.07
N ASN A 176 22.62 12.28 12.77
CA ASN A 176 24.04 12.63 12.56
C ASN A 176 24.80 12.56 13.88
N LEU A 177 26.11 12.57 13.80
CA LEU A 177 26.98 12.78 14.95
C LEU A 177 27.17 14.30 15.15
N SER A 178 27.02 14.77 16.39
CA SER A 178 27.19 16.18 16.75
C SER A 178 28.61 16.67 16.47
N LYS A 179 28.76 17.95 16.15
CA LYS A 179 30.02 18.61 15.84
C LYS A 179 31.11 18.34 16.87
N GLY A 180 32.32 18.04 16.39
CA GLY A 180 33.49 17.80 17.23
C GLY A 180 33.48 16.48 17.98
N LYS A 181 32.53 15.58 17.72
CA LYS A 181 32.55 14.21 18.27
C LYS A 181 33.36 13.29 17.36
N THR A 182 34.18 12.48 17.97
CA THR A 182 35.01 11.46 17.31
C THR A 182 34.60 10.08 17.79
N GLY A 183 34.80 9.06 16.97
CA GLY A 183 34.47 7.66 17.27
C GLY A 183 33.52 7.07 16.24
N ALA A 184 33.52 5.76 16.13
CA ALA A 184 32.59 5.03 15.29
C ALA A 184 31.30 4.74 16.11
N PHE A 185 30.22 5.38 15.75
CA PHE A 185 28.89 5.13 16.31
C PHE A 185 28.02 4.49 15.22
N ILE A 186 27.60 3.25 15.46
CA ILE A 186 26.92 2.41 14.48
C ILE A 186 25.52 2.11 14.99
N ILE A 187 24.51 2.53 14.24
CA ILE A 187 23.10 2.21 14.50
C ILE A 187 22.81 0.84 13.91
N SER A 188 22.24 -0.06 14.72
CA SER A 188 21.80 -1.40 14.29
C SER A 188 20.29 -1.56 14.29
N SER A 189 19.54 -0.79 15.06
CA SER A 189 18.07 -0.84 15.05
C SER A 189 17.42 0.45 15.53
N VAL A 190 16.16 0.62 15.11
CA VAL A 190 15.24 1.66 15.57
C VAL A 190 13.93 1.00 15.96
N GLN A 191 13.38 1.36 17.11
CA GLN A 191 12.11 0.85 17.60
C GLN A 191 11.20 2.01 18.00
N VAL A 192 9.94 1.98 17.56
CA VAL A 192 8.91 2.96 17.94
C VAL A 192 7.81 2.25 18.72
N GLY A 193 7.43 2.76 19.87
CA GLY A 193 6.41 2.14 20.71
C GLY A 193 5.86 3.04 21.80
N ASN A 194 4.83 2.56 22.46
CA ASN A 194 4.38 3.16 23.70
C ASN A 194 5.41 2.94 24.80
N LYS A 195 5.55 3.89 25.73
CA LYS A 195 6.20 3.61 27.01
C LYS A 195 5.41 2.55 27.80
N PRO A 196 6.03 1.87 28.77
CA PRO A 196 5.34 0.88 29.60
C PRO A 196 4.01 1.39 30.14
N GLY A 197 2.92 0.65 29.90
CA GLY A 197 1.55 1.04 30.28
C GLY A 197 0.85 2.01 29.34
N GLY A 198 1.53 2.49 28.29
CA GLY A 198 0.94 3.39 27.30
C GLY A 198 0.02 2.66 26.31
N THR A 199 -1.01 3.38 25.84
CA THR A 199 -2.04 2.87 24.92
C THR A 199 -2.22 3.75 23.68
N THR A 200 -1.34 4.74 23.47
CA THR A 200 -1.45 5.73 22.39
C THR A 200 -1.32 5.11 21.01
N LEU A 201 -0.31 4.23 20.83
CA LEU A 201 -0.13 3.49 19.61
C LEU A 201 -0.81 2.13 19.69
N VAL A 202 -1.41 1.72 18.59
CA VAL A 202 -2.03 0.40 18.44
C VAL A 202 -1.32 -0.40 17.37
N SER A 203 -1.37 -1.73 17.47
CA SER A 203 -0.76 -2.65 16.50
C SER A 203 -1.79 -3.31 15.60
N GLU A 204 -3.05 -3.31 15.98
CA GLU A 204 -4.14 -3.92 15.25
C GLU A 204 -5.36 -2.99 15.23
N GLY A 205 -6.18 -3.13 14.22
CA GLY A 205 -7.40 -2.35 14.06
C GLY A 205 -8.22 -2.80 12.86
N THR A 206 -9.20 -1.99 12.51
CA THR A 206 -10.02 -2.16 11.32
C THR A 206 -9.99 -0.90 10.47
N LEU A 207 -9.67 -1.05 9.18
CA LEU A 207 -9.64 0.03 8.20
C LEU A 207 -11.01 0.14 7.51
N ASP A 208 -11.61 1.33 7.56
CA ASP A 208 -12.75 1.67 6.71
C ASP A 208 -12.25 2.00 5.30
N ILE A 209 -12.67 1.20 4.32
CA ILE A 209 -12.20 1.32 2.92
C ILE A 209 -12.73 2.58 2.21
N THR A 210 -13.71 3.26 2.77
CA THR A 210 -14.27 4.49 2.18
C THR A 210 -13.57 5.74 2.68
N THR A 211 -13.22 5.78 3.95
CA THR A 211 -12.60 6.94 4.58
C THR A 211 -11.10 6.79 4.78
N GLY A 212 -10.61 5.56 4.90
CA GLY A 212 -9.23 5.25 5.25
C GLY A 212 -8.93 5.41 6.73
N ASP A 213 -9.95 5.56 7.57
CA ASP A 213 -9.76 5.63 9.02
C ASP A 213 -9.55 4.23 9.58
N ILE A 214 -8.62 4.11 10.54
CA ILE A 214 -8.37 2.85 11.23
C ILE A 214 -8.82 2.98 12.68
N ILE A 215 -9.80 2.15 13.06
CA ILE A 215 -10.22 2.02 14.45
C ILE A 215 -9.31 1.00 15.12
N GLY A 216 -8.44 1.47 16.01
CA GLY A 216 -7.48 0.63 16.72
C GLY A 216 -8.13 -0.27 17.77
N SER A 217 -7.66 -1.51 17.89
CA SER A 217 -8.20 -2.51 18.82
C SER A 217 -7.20 -3.00 19.87
N THR A 218 -5.91 -3.06 19.51
CA THR A 218 -4.89 -3.62 20.41
C THR A 218 -3.77 -2.63 20.62
N ALA A 219 -3.53 -2.24 21.87
CA ALA A 219 -2.45 -1.33 22.22
C ALA A 219 -1.08 -1.96 21.93
N ARG A 220 -0.19 -1.17 21.34
CA ARG A 220 1.19 -1.54 21.07
C ARG A 220 2.03 -1.30 22.34
N SER A 221 2.48 -2.36 22.98
CA SER A 221 3.46 -2.26 24.06
C SER A 221 4.86 -1.93 23.51
N THR A 222 5.76 -1.41 24.34
CA THR A 222 7.15 -1.17 23.95
C THR A 222 7.85 -2.46 23.50
N SER A 223 7.57 -3.59 24.16
CA SER A 223 8.13 -4.90 23.79
C SER A 223 7.58 -5.48 22.49
N ALA A 224 6.36 -5.11 22.11
CA ALA A 224 5.70 -5.53 20.88
C ALA A 224 5.67 -4.43 19.80
N SER A 225 6.43 -3.35 19.99
CA SER A 225 6.46 -2.23 19.07
C SER A 225 7.16 -2.58 17.75
N THR A 226 6.93 -1.78 16.73
CA THR A 226 7.60 -1.93 15.44
C THR A 226 9.09 -1.69 15.58
N VAL A 227 9.88 -2.66 15.16
CA VAL A 227 11.35 -2.61 15.17
C VAL A 227 11.86 -2.66 13.75
N LEU A 228 12.69 -1.71 13.38
CA LEU A 228 13.49 -1.76 12.15
C LEU A 228 14.89 -2.25 12.53
N SER A 229 15.17 -3.52 12.27
CA SER A 229 16.54 -4.05 12.33
C SER A 229 17.23 -3.73 11.00
N LEU A 230 18.34 -3.01 11.07
CA LEU A 230 19.07 -2.59 9.88
C LEU A 230 19.92 -3.74 9.34
N THR A 231 19.62 -4.23 8.17
CA THR A 231 20.43 -5.25 7.47
C THR A 231 21.85 -4.77 7.26
N ASN A 232 22.02 -3.47 6.98
CA ASN A 232 23.30 -2.79 6.88
C ASN A 232 23.35 -1.72 7.99
N PRO A 233 24.06 -1.97 9.10
CA PRO A 233 24.22 -0.98 10.16
C PRO A 233 24.75 0.35 9.64
N VAL A 234 24.22 1.45 10.17
CA VAL A 234 24.52 2.81 9.70
C VAL A 234 25.57 3.46 10.61
N THR A 235 26.71 3.83 10.05
CA THR A 235 27.72 4.62 10.77
C THR A 235 27.33 6.09 10.78
N LEU A 236 27.24 6.70 11.97
CA LEU A 236 26.99 8.12 12.13
C LEU A 236 28.19 8.96 11.71
N ILE A 237 27.95 9.95 10.89
CA ILE A 237 28.97 10.89 10.38
C ILE A 237 28.77 12.25 11.05
N ASN A 238 29.88 12.92 11.35
CA ASN A 238 29.87 14.25 11.94
C ASN A 238 29.12 15.23 11.04
N GLU A 239 28.13 15.92 11.59
CA GLU A 239 27.30 16.93 10.93
C GLU A 239 26.59 16.49 9.63
N LYS A 240 26.70 15.22 9.21
CA LYS A 240 26.01 14.66 8.04
C LYS A 240 24.93 13.67 8.45
N TYR A 241 23.69 13.94 8.10
CA TYR A 241 22.57 13.03 8.35
C TYR A 241 22.70 11.75 7.54
N CYS A 242 22.38 10.62 8.17
CA CYS A 242 22.26 9.33 7.49
C CYS A 242 20.99 9.27 6.63
N ASP A 243 20.87 8.22 5.83
CA ASP A 243 19.64 7.93 5.11
C ASP A 243 18.47 7.70 6.08
N PRO A 244 17.23 8.07 5.70
CA PRO A 244 16.09 7.95 6.59
C PRO A 244 15.78 6.49 6.95
N MET A 245 15.67 6.20 8.23
CA MET A 245 15.17 4.94 8.79
C MET A 245 13.66 5.07 8.98
N ARG A 246 12.87 4.16 8.40
CA ARG A 246 11.42 4.31 8.23
C ARG A 246 10.63 3.19 8.87
N LEU A 247 9.54 3.56 9.54
CA LEU A 247 8.58 2.64 10.16
C LEU A 247 7.16 3.13 9.88
N MET A 248 6.24 2.19 9.68
CA MET A 248 4.82 2.51 9.54
C MET A 248 4.10 2.31 10.87
N VAL A 249 3.15 3.19 11.17
CA VAL A 249 2.31 3.10 12.36
C VAL A 249 0.85 3.34 11.99
N ILE A 250 -0.07 2.73 12.74
CA ILE A 250 -1.48 3.13 12.71
C ILE A 250 -1.56 4.54 13.31
N PRO A 251 -2.17 5.51 12.60
CA PRO A 251 -2.37 6.85 13.14
C PRO A 251 -3.10 6.79 14.48
N PRO A 252 -2.58 7.42 15.55
CA PRO A 252 -3.31 7.48 16.81
C PRO A 252 -4.60 8.32 16.65
N SER A 253 -5.64 8.01 17.40
CA SER A 253 -6.93 8.71 17.34
C SER A 253 -6.89 10.16 17.82
N GLY A 254 -5.75 10.62 18.31
CA GLY A 254 -5.54 11.99 18.79
C GLY A 254 -4.05 12.32 18.88
N THR A 255 -3.75 13.45 19.55
CA THR A 255 -2.38 13.89 19.75
C THR A 255 -1.63 13.01 20.74
N ILE A 256 -0.34 12.82 20.50
CA ILE A 256 0.57 12.10 21.40
C ILE A 256 0.82 12.98 22.64
N GLY A 257 0.48 12.46 23.82
CA GLY A 257 0.75 13.12 25.09
C GLY A 257 2.24 13.07 25.45
N THR A 258 2.63 13.95 26.38
CA THR A 258 4.02 14.00 26.88
C THR A 258 4.47 12.64 27.39
N GLY A 259 5.54 12.12 26.81
CA GLY A 259 6.16 10.89 27.26
C GLY A 259 5.36 9.61 27.04
N ASN A 260 4.30 9.63 26.22
CA ASN A 260 3.50 8.44 25.92
C ASN A 260 4.14 7.51 24.90
N VAL A 261 4.90 8.08 23.96
CA VAL A 261 5.55 7.36 22.86
C VAL A 261 7.04 7.66 22.87
N GLU A 262 7.85 6.62 22.75
CA GLU A 262 9.30 6.72 22.67
C GLU A 262 9.85 6.01 21.43
N THR A 263 11.00 6.45 21.00
CA THR A 263 11.82 5.76 20.01
C THR A 263 13.11 5.29 20.69
N LEU A 264 13.47 4.04 20.48
CA LEU A 264 14.68 3.42 21.00
C LEU A 264 15.64 3.19 19.84
N PHE A 265 16.87 3.69 19.94
CA PHE A 265 17.93 3.47 18.97
C PHE A 265 19.00 2.58 19.60
N THR A 266 19.34 1.48 18.94
CA THR A 266 20.51 0.69 19.36
C THR A 266 21.73 1.22 18.61
N ILE A 267 22.67 1.82 19.37
CA ILE A 267 23.93 2.39 18.84
C ILE A 267 25.09 1.72 19.59
N ASN A 268 25.98 1.05 18.85
CA ASN A 268 27.08 0.25 19.41
C ASN A 268 26.65 -0.75 20.50
N GLY A 269 25.44 -1.34 20.34
CA GLY A 269 24.86 -2.28 21.31
C GLY A 269 24.15 -1.64 22.51
N GLU A 270 24.27 -0.33 22.70
CA GLU A 270 23.61 0.42 23.77
C GLU A 270 22.31 1.06 23.29
N THR A 271 21.31 1.15 24.19
CA THR A 271 19.99 1.72 23.87
C THR A 271 19.92 3.19 24.26
N TYR A 272 19.57 4.02 23.28
CA TYR A 272 19.36 5.46 23.47
C TYR A 272 17.91 5.81 23.17
N LYS A 273 17.29 6.56 24.08
CA LYS A 273 15.87 6.95 24.01
C LYS A 273 15.69 8.32 23.37
N PHE A 274 14.62 8.44 22.61
CA PHE A 274 14.10 9.71 22.15
C PHE A 274 12.57 9.72 22.35
N ASP A 275 12.07 10.65 23.13
CA ASP A 275 10.63 10.82 23.35
C ASP A 275 10.04 11.61 22.20
N ILE A 276 8.96 11.11 21.62
CA ILE A 276 8.20 11.86 20.60
C ILE A 276 7.63 13.11 21.28
N PRO A 277 7.80 14.30 20.69
CA PRO A 277 7.32 15.53 21.28
C PRO A 277 5.82 15.50 21.57
N ALA A 278 5.42 16.12 22.70
CA ALA A 278 4.01 16.29 23.04
C ALA A 278 3.26 17.06 21.95
N ASN A 279 1.96 16.82 21.86
CA ASN A 279 1.06 17.41 20.86
C ASN A 279 1.42 17.03 19.40
N THR A 280 2.30 16.05 19.19
CA THR A 280 2.49 15.45 17.87
C THR A 280 1.20 14.74 17.45
N GLN A 281 0.75 15.01 16.24
CA GLN A 281 -0.36 14.30 15.62
C GLN A 281 0.17 13.59 14.38
N TRP A 282 0.12 12.26 14.39
CA TRP A 282 0.44 11.46 13.21
C TRP A 282 -0.85 11.15 12.47
N GLU A 283 -0.93 11.57 11.21
CA GLU A 283 -2.11 11.45 10.37
C GLU A 283 -1.88 10.42 9.27
N LYS A 284 -2.95 9.77 8.82
CA LYS A 284 -2.90 8.85 7.67
C LYS A 284 -2.39 9.57 6.41
N GLY A 285 -1.62 8.87 5.60
CA GLY A 285 -1.07 9.41 4.36
C GLY A 285 -0.06 10.54 4.56
N LYS A 286 0.46 10.71 5.78
CA LYS A 286 1.51 11.71 6.08
C LYS A 286 2.82 11.02 6.45
N LYS A 287 3.90 11.73 6.17
CA LYS A 287 5.26 11.37 6.51
C LYS A 287 5.84 12.38 7.49
N TYR A 288 6.42 11.87 8.55
CA TYR A 288 7.06 12.62 9.62
C TYR A 288 8.55 12.28 9.64
N LEU A 289 9.40 13.27 9.34
CA LEU A 289 10.85 13.10 9.37
C LEU A 289 11.43 13.83 10.57
N TYR A 290 11.99 13.08 11.50
CA TYR A 290 12.71 13.56 12.68
C TYR A 290 14.21 13.57 12.39
N LYS A 291 14.84 14.73 12.46
CA LYS A 291 16.29 14.87 12.37
C LYS A 291 16.87 15.01 13.77
N LEU A 292 17.74 14.08 14.14
CA LEU A 292 18.33 13.99 15.47
C LEU A 292 19.85 14.11 15.38
N SER A 293 20.47 14.76 16.39
CA SER A 293 21.92 14.73 16.60
C SER A 293 22.27 13.88 17.80
N PHE A 294 23.21 12.96 17.61
CA PHE A 294 23.78 12.13 18.69
C PHE A 294 25.08 12.74 19.19
N ASN A 295 25.19 12.97 20.49
CA ASN A 295 26.39 13.57 21.10
C ASN A 295 27.30 12.57 21.80
N GLY A 296 27.08 11.26 21.60
CA GLY A 296 27.78 10.15 22.24
C GLY A 296 27.16 9.70 23.57
N ARG A 297 26.11 10.40 24.08
CA ARG A 297 25.42 10.07 25.34
C ARG A 297 23.90 10.20 25.22
N SER A 298 23.41 11.10 24.39
CA SER A 298 22.00 11.38 24.23
C SER A 298 21.66 11.82 22.82
N LEU A 299 20.38 11.72 22.46
CA LEU A 299 19.77 12.20 21.21
C LEU A 299 19.15 13.57 21.44
N GLN A 300 19.35 14.48 20.51
CA GLN A 300 18.78 15.82 20.54
C GLN A 300 18.01 16.08 19.25
N LEU A 301 16.74 16.44 19.37
CA LEU A 301 15.91 16.85 18.24
C LEU A 301 16.49 18.13 17.63
N ARG A 302 16.61 18.16 16.29
CA ARG A 302 17.07 19.30 15.52
C ARG A 302 15.97 19.88 14.65
N ASP A 303 15.18 19.00 14.05
CA ASP A 303 14.15 19.41 13.09
C ASP A 303 13.06 18.33 12.99
N VAL A 304 11.84 18.74 12.67
CA VAL A 304 10.74 17.87 12.30
C VAL A 304 10.10 18.43 11.04
N SER A 305 10.08 17.66 9.98
CA SER A 305 9.34 18.00 8.76
C SER A 305 8.16 17.05 8.56
N ILE A 306 7.03 17.62 8.16
CA ILE A 306 5.79 16.90 7.88
C ILE A 306 5.46 17.14 6.40
N THR A 307 5.27 16.07 5.67
CA THR A 307 4.90 16.12 4.26
C THR A 307 3.81 15.11 4.00
N ASP A 308 3.09 15.26 2.89
CA ASP A 308 2.23 14.18 2.43
C ASP A 308 3.07 12.95 2.13
N TRP A 309 2.58 11.78 2.52
CA TRP A 309 3.20 10.52 2.16
C TRP A 309 2.79 10.19 0.73
N LEU A 310 3.56 10.72 -0.19
CA LEU A 310 3.32 10.66 -1.61
C LEU A 310 4.38 9.76 -2.24
N PRO A 311 4.04 8.96 -3.24
CA PRO A 311 5.04 8.26 -4.01
C PRO A 311 6.04 9.25 -4.59
N GLY A 312 7.31 9.02 -4.32
CA GLY A 312 8.40 9.66 -5.01
C GLY A 312 9.17 10.76 -4.31
N ASN A 313 8.94 11.06 -3.03
CA ASN A 313 9.67 12.12 -2.32
C ASN A 313 10.86 11.63 -1.48
N ASP A 314 11.30 10.38 -1.63
CA ASP A 314 12.40 9.86 -0.84
C ASP A 314 13.59 9.48 -1.71
N GLU A 315 14.50 10.42 -1.87
CA GLU A 315 15.87 10.10 -2.24
C GLU A 315 16.49 9.23 -1.13
N GLY A 316 16.86 8.00 -1.43
CA GLY A 316 17.61 7.12 -0.54
C GLY A 316 16.85 6.00 0.15
N LEU A 317 16.08 5.17 -0.57
CA LEU A 317 15.74 3.84 -0.09
C LEU A 317 16.90 2.87 -0.34
N ILE A 318 17.73 2.65 0.67
CA ILE A 318 18.55 1.45 0.75
C ILE A 318 17.82 0.49 1.69
N GLY A 319 17.00 -0.32 1.11
CA GLY A 319 16.36 -1.46 1.71
C GLY A 319 15.53 -2.08 0.61
N ASN A 320 16.06 -3.12 -0.02
CA ASN A 320 15.30 -3.93 -0.96
C ASN A 320 14.05 -4.44 -0.24
N ILE A 321 12.93 -3.80 -0.50
CA ILE A 321 11.64 -4.46 -0.33
C ILE A 321 11.51 -5.31 -1.59
N MET A 322 11.93 -6.58 -1.49
CA MET A 322 11.63 -7.60 -2.48
C MET A 322 10.15 -7.92 -2.43
#